data_15bbfb11fb49c2ef7562eb8b5bd995cf
#
_entry.id   15bbfb11fb49c2ef7562eb8b5bd995cf
#
_cell.length_a   1.000
_cell.length_b   1.000
_cell.length_c   1.000
_cell.angle_alpha   90.00
_cell.angle_beta   90.00
_cell.angle_gamma   90.00
#
_symmetry.space_group_name_H-M   'P 1'
#
loop_
_entity.id
_entity.type
_entity.pdbx_description
1 polymer ?
#
loop_
_entity_poly.entity_id
_entity_poly.type
_entity_poly.pdbx_seq_one_letter_code
_entity_poly.pdbx_strand_id
1 'polypeptide(L)'
;MAKSIASEVFASALSDAQRNVERARNSVQTLKAQRKPLGRLLRTLSMCVDAGNRDTTLSMWMYGDEPHITVNMYNLEGFKSMRLESVLWMLEEIGTLKEQKEYASCLNRDYKYEVNGYQVQVCAYVKSDSPTCRKIVVGTDTVTTPKYAIQCD
;
A
#
# COMPACT_ATOMS: atom_id res chain seq x y z
N MET A 1 -27.29 34.06 26.31
CA MET A 1 -26.36 33.25 27.15
C MET A 1 -25.28 32.66 26.26
N ALA A 2 -24.02 33.03 26.45
CA ALA A 2 -22.92 32.48 25.70
C ALA A 2 -22.76 31.00 26.12
N LYS A 3 -22.79 30.09 25.13
CA LYS A 3 -22.44 28.68 25.38
C LYS A 3 -21.01 28.62 25.87
N SER A 4 -20.76 27.88 26.93
CA SER A 4 -19.39 27.63 27.43
C SER A 4 -18.57 26.93 26.35
N ILE A 5 -17.33 27.39 26.13
CA ILE A 5 -16.36 26.77 25.20
C ILE A 5 -16.25 25.26 25.49
N ALA A 6 -16.29 24.86 26.76
CA ALA A 6 -16.28 23.45 27.15
C ALA A 6 -17.49 22.66 26.59
N SER A 7 -18.68 23.27 26.56
CA SER A 7 -19.88 22.65 25.98
C SER A 7 -19.79 22.48 24.45
N GLU A 8 -19.16 23.42 23.77
CA GLU A 8 -18.96 23.33 22.31
C GLU A 8 -17.91 22.28 21.94
N VAL A 9 -16.81 22.22 22.69
CA VAL A 9 -15.78 21.18 22.50
C VAL A 9 -16.35 19.78 22.76
N PHE A 10 -17.15 19.62 23.81
CA PHE A 10 -17.81 18.33 24.09
C PHE A 10 -18.80 17.93 23.00
N ALA A 11 -19.62 18.88 22.54
CA ALA A 11 -20.59 18.62 21.46
C ALA A 11 -19.89 18.23 20.14
N SER A 12 -18.75 18.88 19.81
CA SER A 12 -17.95 18.55 18.65
C SER A 12 -17.37 17.12 18.78
N ALA A 13 -16.77 16.79 19.94
CA ALA A 13 -16.21 15.47 20.18
C ALA A 13 -17.27 14.36 20.10
N LEU A 14 -18.48 14.61 20.63
CA LEU A 14 -19.58 13.68 20.54
C LEU A 14 -20.04 13.47 19.08
N SER A 15 -20.15 14.55 18.32
CA SER A 15 -20.51 14.50 16.88
C SER A 15 -19.46 13.69 16.08
N ASP A 16 -18.15 13.88 16.36
CA ASP A 16 -17.09 13.15 15.72
C ASP A 16 -17.13 11.65 16.06
N ALA A 17 -17.37 11.32 17.31
CA ALA A 17 -17.54 9.93 17.73
C ALA A 17 -18.74 9.27 17.05
N GLN A 18 -19.87 9.95 16.95
CA GLN A 18 -21.06 9.45 16.24
C GLN A 18 -20.77 9.19 14.76
N ARG A 19 -20.10 10.12 14.07
CA ARG A 19 -19.67 9.96 12.66
C ARG A 19 -18.74 8.76 12.49
N ASN A 20 -17.83 8.55 13.41
CA ASN A 20 -16.91 7.40 13.35
C ASN A 20 -17.66 6.07 13.51
N VAL A 21 -18.64 6.00 14.40
CA VAL A 21 -19.49 4.81 14.57
C VAL A 21 -20.29 4.53 13.31
N GLU A 22 -20.87 5.56 12.67
CA GLU A 22 -21.63 5.41 11.43
C GLU A 22 -20.74 4.93 10.29
N ARG A 23 -19.54 5.51 10.10
CA ARG A 23 -18.56 5.02 9.11
C ARG A 23 -18.20 3.56 9.35
N ALA A 24 -17.93 3.17 10.60
CA ALA A 24 -17.62 1.78 10.92
C ALA A 24 -18.78 0.81 10.56
N ARG A 25 -20.03 1.21 10.82
CA ARG A 25 -21.20 0.42 10.43
C ARG A 25 -21.31 0.26 8.91
N ASN A 26 -21.13 1.34 8.16
CA ASN A 26 -21.16 1.32 6.70
C ASN A 26 -20.06 0.42 6.14
N SER A 27 -18.83 0.53 6.64
CA SER A 27 -17.71 -0.34 6.24
C SER A 27 -18.04 -1.83 6.48
N VAL A 28 -18.65 -2.18 7.62
CA VAL A 28 -19.07 -3.55 7.91
C VAL A 28 -20.13 -4.03 6.92
N GLN A 29 -21.11 -3.19 6.59
CA GLN A 29 -22.15 -3.55 5.60
C GLN A 29 -21.55 -3.76 4.22
N THR A 30 -20.66 -2.88 3.77
CA THR A 30 -19.92 -2.99 2.50
C THR A 30 -19.14 -4.30 2.43
N LEU A 31 -18.37 -4.63 3.47
CA LEU A 31 -17.61 -5.89 3.51
C LEU A 31 -18.50 -7.12 3.48
N LYS A 32 -19.66 -7.08 4.16
CA LYS A 32 -20.64 -8.18 4.11
C LYS A 32 -21.21 -8.36 2.70
N ALA A 33 -21.60 -7.26 2.04
CA ALA A 33 -22.14 -7.29 0.68
C ALA A 33 -21.12 -7.80 -0.33
N GLN A 34 -19.86 -7.42 -0.17
CA GLN A 34 -18.76 -7.74 -1.10
C GLN A 34 -18.01 -9.03 -0.72
N ARG A 35 -18.43 -9.76 0.30
CA ARG A 35 -17.72 -10.94 0.84
C ARG A 35 -17.32 -11.96 -0.21
N LYS A 36 -18.23 -12.27 -1.15
CA LYS A 36 -17.96 -13.30 -2.19
C LYS A 36 -16.96 -12.83 -3.23
N PRO A 37 -17.14 -11.68 -3.93
CA PRO A 37 -16.18 -11.21 -4.93
C PRO A 37 -14.81 -10.90 -4.30
N LEU A 38 -14.78 -10.23 -3.15
CA LEU A 38 -13.56 -9.91 -2.43
C LEU A 38 -12.82 -11.18 -1.99
N GLY A 39 -13.53 -12.16 -1.47
CA GLY A 39 -12.94 -13.44 -1.06
C GLY A 39 -12.35 -14.24 -2.22
N ARG A 40 -12.89 -14.11 -3.45
CA ARG A 40 -12.28 -14.70 -4.65
C ARG A 40 -10.98 -13.99 -4.99
N LEU A 41 -11.00 -12.66 -5.04
CA LEU A 41 -9.80 -11.86 -5.33
C LEU A 41 -8.69 -12.13 -4.31
N LEU A 42 -9.00 -12.08 -3.02
CA LEU A 42 -8.01 -12.37 -1.96
C LEU A 42 -7.44 -13.78 -2.08
N ARG A 43 -8.24 -14.77 -2.47
CA ARG A 43 -7.76 -16.13 -2.72
C ARG A 43 -6.80 -16.19 -3.91
N THR A 44 -7.11 -15.51 -5.02
CA THR A 44 -6.20 -15.41 -6.17
C THR A 44 -4.89 -14.76 -5.77
N LEU A 45 -4.93 -13.63 -5.05
CA LEU A 45 -3.74 -12.95 -4.56
C LEU A 45 -2.94 -13.79 -3.55
N SER A 46 -3.60 -14.54 -2.66
CA SER A 46 -2.91 -15.40 -1.69
C SER A 46 -2.16 -16.57 -2.35
N MET A 47 -2.59 -17.04 -3.51
CA MET A 47 -1.85 -18.07 -4.27
C MET A 47 -0.52 -17.54 -4.82
N CYS A 48 -0.39 -16.25 -5.01
CA CYS A 48 0.83 -15.60 -5.50
C CYS A 48 1.73 -15.12 -4.37
N VAL A 49 1.16 -14.92 -3.19
CA VAL A 49 1.90 -14.73 -1.97
C VAL A 49 2.31 -16.12 -1.50
N ASP A 50 3.56 -16.51 -1.76
CA ASP A 50 4.09 -17.78 -1.25
C ASP A 50 3.82 -17.86 0.25
N ALA A 51 2.90 -18.74 0.64
CA ALA A 51 2.43 -18.87 2.03
C ALA A 51 3.57 -19.24 3.02
N GLY A 52 4.71 -19.70 2.52
CA GLY A 52 5.93 -19.95 3.28
C GLY A 52 6.89 -18.74 3.34
N ASN A 53 6.65 -17.69 2.57
CA ASN A 53 7.58 -16.58 2.47
C ASN A 53 7.22 -15.45 3.43
N ARG A 54 7.96 -15.32 4.53
CA ARG A 54 7.79 -14.26 5.53
C ARG A 54 7.99 -12.85 4.99
N ASP A 55 8.60 -12.73 3.82
CA ASP A 55 8.91 -11.44 3.18
C ASP A 55 7.79 -10.92 2.28
N THR A 56 6.66 -11.62 2.21
CA THR A 56 5.49 -11.15 1.46
C THR A 56 4.25 -11.22 2.35
N THR A 57 3.50 -10.12 2.42
CA THR A 57 2.27 -10.05 3.19
C THR A 57 1.12 -9.55 2.33
N LEU A 58 -0.07 -10.12 2.54
CA LEU A 58 -1.32 -9.66 1.97
C LEU A 58 -2.16 -9.05 3.09
N SER A 59 -2.59 -7.82 2.91
CA SER A 59 -3.44 -7.11 3.85
C SER A 59 -4.58 -6.40 3.15
N MET A 60 -5.64 -6.11 3.88
CA MET A 60 -6.79 -5.35 3.40
C MET A 60 -7.24 -4.40 4.50
N TRP A 61 -7.55 -3.17 4.12
CA TRP A 61 -8.17 -2.19 5.02
C TRP A 61 -9.29 -1.44 4.30
N MET A 62 -10.13 -0.76 5.06
CA MET A 62 -11.17 0.11 4.51
C MET A 62 -10.66 1.56 4.47
N TYR A 63 -10.78 2.19 3.32
CA TYR A 63 -10.59 3.64 3.19
C TYR A 63 -11.95 4.27 2.84
N GLY A 64 -12.57 4.91 3.84
CA GLY A 64 -13.98 5.24 3.73
C GLY A 64 -14.82 3.97 3.62
N ASP A 65 -15.59 3.85 2.55
CA ASP A 65 -16.44 2.69 2.25
C ASP A 65 -15.82 1.74 1.19
N GLU A 66 -14.58 1.99 0.78
CA GLU A 66 -13.89 1.20 -0.24
C GLU A 66 -12.83 0.28 0.38
N PRO A 67 -12.82 -1.02 0.03
CA PRO A 67 -11.76 -1.93 0.43
C PRO A 67 -10.50 -1.70 -0.41
N HIS A 68 -9.37 -1.47 0.26
CA HIS A 68 -8.04 -1.38 -0.32
C HIS A 68 -7.25 -2.63 0.02
N ILE A 69 -6.67 -3.26 -0.97
CA ILE A 69 -5.87 -4.48 -0.84
C ILE A 69 -4.42 -4.13 -1.08
N THR A 70 -3.53 -4.60 -0.21
CA THR A 70 -2.09 -4.37 -0.36
C THR A 70 -1.31 -5.67 -0.28
N VAL A 71 -0.43 -5.85 -1.23
CA VAL A 71 0.61 -6.88 -1.25
C VAL A 71 1.94 -6.20 -0.94
N ASN A 72 2.50 -6.43 0.25
CA ASN A 72 3.82 -5.91 0.58
C ASN A 72 4.86 -7.00 0.34
N MET A 73 5.88 -6.68 -0.43
CA MET A 73 6.98 -7.57 -0.77
C MET A 73 8.29 -6.97 -0.24
N TYR A 74 8.85 -7.61 0.77
CA TYR A 74 10.07 -7.16 1.43
C TYR A 74 11.27 -7.95 0.96
N ASN A 75 12.46 -7.43 1.24
CA ASN A 75 13.72 -8.09 1.01
C ASN A 75 13.91 -8.57 -0.44
N LEU A 76 13.44 -7.79 -1.40
CA LEU A 76 13.69 -8.07 -2.81
C LEU A 76 15.16 -7.84 -3.15
N GLU A 77 15.71 -8.64 -4.04
CA GLU A 77 17.08 -8.47 -4.55
C GLU A 77 17.17 -7.36 -5.62
N GLY A 78 16.03 -6.94 -6.15
CA GLY A 78 15.86 -5.86 -7.11
C GLY A 78 14.43 -5.79 -7.61
N PHE A 79 14.12 -4.75 -8.37
CA PHE A 79 12.78 -4.60 -8.96
C PHE A 79 12.54 -5.50 -10.17
N LYS A 80 13.55 -6.23 -10.63
CA LYS A 80 13.45 -7.28 -11.65
C LYS A 80 13.51 -8.69 -11.05
N SER A 81 13.25 -8.82 -9.75
CA SER A 81 13.21 -10.14 -9.11
C SER A 81 12.02 -10.95 -9.63
N MET A 82 12.24 -12.24 -9.87
CA MET A 82 11.19 -13.15 -10.37
C MET A 82 9.94 -13.14 -9.46
N ARG A 83 10.11 -12.95 -8.17
CA ARG A 83 8.99 -12.87 -7.21
C ARG A 83 8.08 -11.67 -7.50
N LEU A 84 8.67 -10.50 -7.71
CA LEU A 84 7.91 -9.28 -8.03
C LEU A 84 7.28 -9.40 -9.41
N GLU A 85 8.05 -9.80 -10.42
CA GLU A 85 7.56 -9.98 -11.78
C GLU A 85 6.38 -10.95 -11.86
N SER A 86 6.42 -12.06 -11.13
CA SER A 86 5.31 -13.03 -11.08
C SER A 86 4.03 -12.42 -10.52
N VAL A 87 4.13 -11.60 -9.47
CA VAL A 87 2.97 -10.91 -8.88
C VAL A 87 2.41 -9.86 -9.83
N LEU A 88 3.29 -9.05 -10.44
CA LEU A 88 2.88 -8.01 -11.39
C LEU A 88 2.25 -8.63 -12.63
N TRP A 89 2.86 -9.65 -13.21
CA TRP A 89 2.32 -10.37 -14.38
C TRP A 89 0.92 -10.92 -14.10
N MET A 90 0.72 -11.59 -12.97
CA MET A 90 -0.61 -12.09 -12.61
C MET A 90 -1.63 -10.95 -12.45
N LEU A 91 -1.24 -9.81 -11.87
CA LEU A 91 -2.13 -8.68 -11.74
C LEU A 91 -2.46 -8.04 -13.10
N GLU A 92 -1.53 -8.05 -14.05
CA GLU A 92 -1.75 -7.61 -15.43
C GLU A 92 -2.74 -8.50 -16.18
N GLU A 93 -2.76 -9.82 -15.90
CA GLU A 93 -3.73 -10.75 -16.48
C GLU A 93 -5.17 -10.54 -15.96
N ILE A 94 -5.35 -10.05 -14.74
CA ILE A 94 -6.68 -9.94 -14.10
C ILE A 94 -7.15 -8.49 -13.89
N GLY A 95 -6.29 -7.51 -14.16
CA GLY A 95 -6.57 -6.10 -13.89
C GLY A 95 -5.81 -5.14 -14.79
N THR A 96 -5.85 -3.88 -14.44
CA THR A 96 -5.19 -2.81 -15.19
C THR A 96 -4.28 -2.01 -14.27
N LEU A 97 -3.03 -1.85 -14.66
CA LEU A 97 -2.09 -0.96 -13.97
C LEU A 97 -2.54 0.50 -14.15
N LYS A 98 -2.78 1.21 -13.07
CA LYS A 98 -3.20 2.62 -13.06
C LYS A 98 -2.05 3.57 -12.76
N GLU A 99 -1.17 3.18 -11.85
CA GLU A 99 -0.08 4.04 -11.41
C GLU A 99 1.13 3.19 -11.01
N GLN A 100 2.32 3.66 -11.36
CA GLN A 100 3.59 3.18 -10.80
C GLN A 100 4.30 4.38 -10.20
N LYS A 101 4.72 4.26 -8.94
CA LYS A 101 5.40 5.33 -8.21
C LYS A 101 6.72 4.82 -7.65
N GLU A 102 7.78 5.54 -7.98
CA GLU A 102 9.10 5.34 -7.40
C GLU A 102 9.35 6.41 -6.32
N TYR A 103 9.92 6.01 -5.21
CA TYR A 103 10.21 6.92 -4.11
C TYR A 103 11.65 7.39 -4.15
N ALA A 104 11.91 8.56 -3.55
CA ALA A 104 13.22 9.21 -3.59
C ALA A 104 14.35 8.36 -2.96
N SER A 105 14.02 7.41 -2.08
CA SER A 105 15.00 6.44 -1.54
C SER A 105 15.47 5.43 -2.59
N CYS A 106 14.76 5.31 -3.73
CA CYS A 106 14.99 4.31 -4.77
C CYS A 106 15.02 2.84 -4.27
N LEU A 107 14.57 2.60 -3.04
CA LEU A 107 14.49 1.26 -2.43
C LEU A 107 13.06 0.70 -2.40
N ASN A 108 12.08 1.51 -2.77
CA ASN A 108 10.69 1.09 -2.81
C ASN A 108 9.97 1.63 -4.04
N ARG A 109 9.09 0.80 -4.55
CA ARG A 109 8.16 1.12 -5.64
C ARG A 109 6.77 0.65 -5.27
N ASP A 110 5.78 1.45 -5.63
CA ASP A 110 4.38 1.09 -5.52
C ASP A 110 3.78 0.93 -6.91
N TYR A 111 2.98 -0.11 -7.07
CA TYR A 111 2.21 -0.39 -8.27
C TYR A 111 0.74 -0.45 -7.87
N LYS A 112 -0.11 0.36 -8.49
CA LYS A 112 -1.54 0.38 -8.21
C LYS A 112 -2.30 -0.21 -9.38
N TYR A 113 -3.06 -1.24 -9.12
CA TYR A 113 -3.92 -1.92 -10.07
C TYR A 113 -5.38 -1.71 -9.73
N GLU A 114 -6.22 -1.71 -10.75
CA GLU A 114 -7.66 -1.88 -10.61
C GLU A 114 -8.03 -3.28 -11.08
N VAL A 115 -8.58 -4.10 -10.17
CA VAL A 115 -8.98 -5.49 -10.43
C VAL A 115 -10.43 -5.67 -10.05
N ASN A 116 -11.31 -5.86 -11.06
CA ASN A 116 -12.76 -6.01 -10.84
C ASN A 116 -13.38 -4.88 -10.01
N GLY A 117 -12.92 -3.65 -10.19
CA GLY A 117 -13.39 -2.48 -9.45
C GLY A 117 -12.75 -2.31 -8.06
N TYR A 118 -11.81 -3.17 -7.67
CA TYR A 118 -11.05 -3.04 -6.41
C TYR A 118 -9.68 -2.44 -6.67
N GLN A 119 -9.20 -1.62 -5.73
CA GLN A 119 -7.83 -1.14 -5.75
C GLN A 119 -6.90 -2.16 -5.08
N VAL A 120 -5.89 -2.59 -5.83
CA VAL A 120 -4.83 -3.49 -5.37
C VAL A 120 -3.50 -2.77 -5.50
N GLN A 121 -2.81 -2.57 -4.39
CA GLN A 121 -1.50 -1.94 -4.35
C GLN A 121 -0.43 -2.99 -4.06
N VAL A 122 0.63 -3.01 -4.87
CA VAL A 122 1.84 -3.80 -4.60
C VAL A 122 2.92 -2.83 -4.14
N CYS A 123 3.41 -3.01 -2.92
CA CYS A 123 4.51 -2.24 -2.35
C CYS A 123 5.77 -3.13 -2.37
N ALA A 124 6.72 -2.80 -3.22
CA ALA A 124 7.95 -3.55 -3.41
C ALA A 124 9.12 -2.86 -2.70
N TYR A 125 9.80 -3.56 -1.79
CA TYR A 125 10.92 -3.06 -1.00
C TYR A 125 12.17 -3.88 -1.29
N VAL A 126 13.19 -3.23 -1.86
CA VAL A 126 14.50 -3.84 -2.17
C VAL A 126 15.41 -3.73 -0.96
N LYS A 127 16.26 -4.76 -0.75
CA LYS A 127 17.29 -4.73 0.28
C LYS A 127 18.31 -3.63 -0.01
N SER A 128 18.70 -2.87 1.00
CA SER A 128 19.70 -1.80 0.86
C SER A 128 21.11 -2.31 0.53
N ASP A 129 21.40 -3.58 0.84
CA ASP A 129 22.65 -4.28 0.56
C ASP A 129 22.57 -5.18 -0.69
N SER A 130 21.50 -5.06 -1.46
CA SER A 130 21.36 -5.82 -2.70
C SER A 130 22.49 -5.51 -3.69
N PRO A 131 23.03 -6.50 -4.39
CA PRO A 131 24.06 -6.29 -5.41
C PRO A 131 23.56 -5.48 -6.62
N THR A 132 22.22 -5.39 -6.80
CA THR A 132 21.59 -4.56 -7.84
C THR A 132 21.47 -3.10 -7.43
N CYS A 133 21.78 -2.77 -6.17
CA CYS A 133 21.69 -1.42 -5.64
C CYS A 133 23.09 -0.79 -5.57
N ARG A 134 23.20 0.43 -6.04
CA ARG A 134 24.43 1.20 -5.98
C ARG A 134 24.20 2.57 -5.37
N LYS A 135 25.18 3.02 -4.59
CA LYS A 135 25.18 4.37 -4.04
C LYS A 135 25.65 5.34 -5.12
N ILE A 136 24.81 6.29 -5.49
CA ILE A 136 25.13 7.33 -6.47
C ILE A 136 25.18 8.71 -5.82
N VAL A 137 26.03 9.58 -6.33
CA VAL A 137 26.06 11.00 -5.93
C VAL A 137 24.96 11.73 -6.70
N VAL A 138 23.98 12.27 -5.99
CA VAL A 138 22.85 13.04 -6.56
C VAL A 138 23.04 14.55 -6.45
N GLY A 139 24.08 15.00 -5.76
CA GLY A 139 24.43 16.41 -5.59
C GLY A 139 25.46 16.61 -4.50
N THR A 140 25.85 17.86 -4.31
CA THR A 140 26.72 18.30 -3.22
C THR A 140 26.03 19.43 -2.47
N ASP A 141 26.23 19.49 -1.15
CA ASP A 141 25.83 20.66 -0.38
C ASP A 141 26.78 21.83 -0.61
N THR A 142 26.37 23.03 -0.22
CA THR A 142 27.18 24.26 -0.29
C THR A 142 28.51 24.17 0.47
N VAL A 143 28.70 23.13 1.30
CA VAL A 143 29.92 22.82 2.06
C VAL A 143 30.66 21.61 1.49
N THR A 144 30.58 21.34 0.19
CA THR A 144 31.31 20.27 -0.51
C THR A 144 31.04 18.83 -0.01
N THR A 145 29.99 18.61 0.77
CA THR A 145 29.60 17.26 1.21
C THR A 145 28.73 16.62 0.14
N PRO A 146 29.14 15.49 -0.45
CA PRO A 146 28.32 14.83 -1.47
C PRO A 146 27.03 14.29 -0.89
N LYS A 147 25.92 14.54 -1.58
CA LYS A 147 24.63 13.88 -1.31
C LYS A 147 24.60 12.56 -2.06
N TYR A 148 24.20 11.52 -1.37
CA TYR A 148 24.11 10.18 -1.94
C TYR A 148 22.65 9.72 -1.97
N ALA A 149 22.30 8.96 -3.01
CA ALA A 149 21.09 8.13 -3.06
C ALA A 149 21.48 6.69 -3.37
N ILE A 150 20.61 5.75 -3.05
CA ILE A 150 20.76 4.35 -3.42
C ILE A 150 19.90 4.13 -4.66
N GLN A 151 20.52 3.63 -5.72
CA GLN A 151 19.83 3.25 -6.96
C GLN A 151 19.85 1.74 -7.10
N CYS A 152 18.71 1.17 -7.42
CA CYS A 152 18.53 -0.27 -7.66
C CYS A 152 17.89 -0.48 -9.05
N ASP A 153 18.40 -1.47 -9.78
CA ASP A 153 17.89 -1.88 -11.10
C ASP A 153 16.76 -2.91 -10.95
#